data_6b51d05e04161638edd358a1065e114d
#
_entry.id   6b51d05e04161638edd358a1065e114d
#
_cell.length_a   1.000
_cell.length_b   1.000
_cell.length_c   1.000
_cell.angle_alpha   90.00
_cell.angle_beta   90.00
_cell.angle_gamma   90.00
#
_symmetry.space_group_name_H-M   'P 1'
#
loop_
_entity.id
_entity.type
_entity.pdbx_description
1 polymer ?
#
loop_
_entity_poly.entity_id
_entity_poly.type
_entity_poly.pdbx_seq_one_letter_code
_entity_poly.pdbx_strand_id
1 'polypeptide(L)'
;LSVGETENPEYSRITIVSTGDEYMKDQVVRQLEKLIDVKSVTLLEPENAAFAQHMFIKMHLTGTQRGSSKHQVLDLINKYGGKVIDFGEEHLTAEITGDKDKVHSFIDKVRDFGILELSRSGDIAIGLGAENTLRVTNNF
;
A
#
# COMPACT_ATOMS: atom_id res chain seq x y z
N LEU A 1 4.95 7.19 1.39
CA LEU A 1 5.91 7.31 0.29
C LEU A 1 6.21 5.93 -0.29
N SER A 2 6.03 5.76 -1.58
CA SER A 2 6.39 4.54 -2.31
C SER A 2 7.15 4.91 -3.56
N VAL A 3 8.11 4.06 -3.94
CA VAL A 3 8.95 4.27 -5.14
C VAL A 3 9.01 2.97 -5.91
N GLY A 4 8.84 3.04 -7.22
CA GLY A 4 8.97 1.89 -8.11
C GLY A 4 9.23 2.29 -9.53
N GLU A 5 9.74 1.36 -10.33
CA GLU A 5 9.93 1.57 -11.75
C GLU A 5 8.60 1.73 -12.46
N THR A 6 8.62 2.49 -13.54
CA THR A 6 7.49 2.59 -14.47
C THR A 6 7.68 1.60 -15.62
N GLU A 7 6.76 1.60 -16.57
CA GLU A 7 6.89 0.84 -17.83
C GLU A 7 8.13 1.25 -18.64
N ASN A 8 8.69 2.43 -18.34
CA ASN A 8 9.97 2.85 -18.87
C ASN A 8 11.02 2.77 -17.76
N PRO A 9 12.02 1.88 -17.85
CA PRO A 9 13.02 1.71 -16.77
C PRO A 9 13.87 2.94 -16.47
N GLU A 10 13.87 3.95 -17.34
CA GLU A 10 14.59 5.21 -17.10
C GLU A 10 13.89 6.10 -16.07
N TYR A 11 12.63 5.79 -15.77
CA TYR A 11 11.81 6.59 -14.86
C TYR A 11 11.27 5.76 -13.72
N SER A 12 11.30 6.33 -12.53
CA SER A 12 10.63 5.79 -11.35
C SER A 12 9.44 6.67 -11.00
N ARG A 13 8.39 6.04 -10.49
CA ARG A 13 7.24 6.74 -9.93
C ARG A 13 7.37 6.79 -8.42
N ILE A 14 7.25 7.99 -7.88
CA ILE A 14 7.19 8.22 -6.45
C ILE A 14 5.76 8.62 -6.12
N THR A 15 5.12 7.86 -5.25
CA THR A 15 3.78 8.19 -4.77
C THR A 15 3.90 8.81 -3.38
N ILE A 16 3.39 10.03 -3.24
CA ILE A 16 3.41 10.78 -1.98
C ILE A 16 1.96 11.05 -1.59
N VAL A 17 1.59 10.64 -0.39
CA VAL A 17 0.29 10.98 0.18
C VAL A 17 0.47 12.19 1.07
N SER A 18 -0.33 13.21 0.83
CA SER A 18 -0.31 14.46 1.60
C SER A 18 -1.73 14.83 1.98
N THR A 19 -1.88 15.38 3.17
CA THR A 19 -3.14 15.95 3.62
C THR A 19 -2.97 17.47 3.73
N GLY A 20 -3.98 18.21 3.30
CA GLY A 20 -3.95 19.66 3.36
C GLY A 20 -4.99 20.27 2.44
N ASP A 21 -5.08 21.61 2.51
CA ASP A 21 -5.98 22.36 1.63
C ASP A 21 -5.38 22.52 0.23
N GLU A 22 -6.13 23.14 -0.68
CA GLU A 22 -5.72 23.36 -2.07
C GLU A 22 -4.42 24.18 -2.16
N TYR A 23 -4.24 25.14 -1.27
CA TYR A 23 -3.02 25.96 -1.25
C TYR A 23 -1.79 25.11 -0.92
N MET A 24 -1.90 24.26 0.10
CA MET A 24 -0.80 23.37 0.49
C MET A 24 -0.46 22.35 -0.61
N LYS A 25 -1.49 21.80 -1.27
CA LYS A 25 -1.31 20.88 -2.39
C LYS A 25 -0.55 21.55 -3.54
N ASP A 26 -0.94 22.75 -3.90
CA ASP A 26 -0.26 23.52 -4.95
C ASP A 26 1.20 23.81 -4.59
N GLN A 27 1.47 24.14 -3.33
CA GLN A 27 2.83 24.40 -2.88
C GLN A 27 3.71 23.15 -2.97
N VAL A 28 3.19 21.99 -2.58
CA VAL A 28 3.91 20.72 -2.66
C VAL A 28 4.25 20.41 -4.12
N VAL A 29 3.29 20.53 -5.02
CA VAL A 29 3.50 20.29 -6.45
C VAL A 29 4.59 21.21 -7.00
N ARG A 30 4.51 22.51 -6.71
CA ARG A 30 5.48 23.51 -7.19
C ARG A 30 6.88 23.22 -6.66
N GLN A 31 7.01 22.85 -5.39
CA GLN A 31 8.31 22.56 -4.79
C GLN A 31 8.93 21.31 -5.42
N LEU A 32 8.15 20.28 -5.67
CA LEU A 32 8.62 19.05 -6.31
C LEU A 32 9.05 19.28 -7.76
N GLU A 33 8.30 20.11 -8.50
CA GLU A 33 8.63 20.44 -9.90
C GLU A 33 9.96 21.16 -10.06
N LYS A 34 10.45 21.83 -9.02
CA LYS A 34 11.73 22.52 -9.04
C LYS A 34 12.93 21.59 -8.96
N LEU A 35 12.75 20.35 -8.57
CA LEU A 35 13.85 19.39 -8.45
C LEU A 35 14.28 18.94 -9.84
N ILE A 36 15.59 18.95 -10.08
CA ILE A 36 16.16 18.67 -11.41
C ILE A 36 15.78 17.28 -11.92
N ASP A 37 15.76 16.30 -11.03
CA ASP A 37 15.49 14.90 -11.40
C ASP A 37 14.00 14.58 -11.53
N VAL A 38 13.13 15.51 -11.19
CA VAL A 38 11.68 15.33 -11.32
C VAL A 38 11.26 15.73 -12.73
N LYS A 39 10.69 14.79 -13.46
CA LYS A 39 10.24 15.00 -14.86
C LYS A 39 8.81 15.50 -14.94
N SER A 40 7.96 15.03 -14.08
CA SER A 40 6.58 15.53 -13.98
C SER A 40 6.00 15.25 -12.60
N VAL A 41 5.03 16.06 -12.21
CA VAL A 41 4.27 15.89 -10.98
C VAL A 41 2.79 15.96 -11.33
N THR A 42 2.02 14.99 -10.91
CA THR A 42 0.59 14.95 -11.14
C THR A 42 -0.15 14.79 -9.82
N LEU A 43 -1.11 15.66 -9.57
CA LEU A 43 -2.00 15.53 -8.43
C LEU A 43 -3.13 14.59 -8.82
N LEU A 44 -3.29 13.48 -8.10
CA LEU A 44 -4.37 12.54 -8.33
C LEU A 44 -5.50 12.81 -7.35
N GLU A 45 -6.69 13.05 -7.88
CA GLU A 45 -7.89 13.19 -7.06
C GLU A 45 -8.42 11.80 -6.68
N PRO A 46 -8.79 11.58 -5.40
CA PRO A 46 -9.22 10.26 -4.94
C PRO A 46 -10.35 9.62 -5.76
N GLU A 47 -11.30 10.41 -6.22
CA GLU A 47 -12.44 9.93 -7.00
C GLU A 47 -12.07 9.45 -8.40
N ASN A 48 -10.90 9.84 -8.90
CA ASN A 48 -10.42 9.52 -10.24
C ASN A 48 -9.16 8.66 -10.24
N ALA A 49 -8.86 8.02 -9.12
CA ALA A 49 -7.64 7.23 -8.98
C ALA A 49 -7.90 5.94 -8.20
N ALA A 50 -7.04 4.97 -8.43
CA ALA A 50 -6.98 3.76 -7.61
C ALA A 50 -5.77 3.84 -6.67
N PHE A 51 -5.94 3.38 -5.45
CA PHE A 51 -4.91 3.36 -4.41
C PHE A 51 -4.82 1.98 -3.79
N ALA A 52 -3.61 1.53 -3.51
CA ALA A 52 -3.42 0.26 -2.82
C ALA A 52 -2.14 0.27 -2.00
N GLN A 53 -2.16 -0.52 -0.93
CA GLN A 53 -1.00 -0.85 -0.12
C GLN A 53 -0.80 -2.36 -0.17
N HIS A 54 0.43 -2.78 0.00
CA HIS A 54 0.79 -4.19 0.10
C HIS A 54 1.43 -4.42 1.46
N MET A 55 1.01 -5.48 2.15
CA MET A 55 1.48 -5.77 3.50
C MET A 55 1.81 -7.24 3.68
N PHE A 56 2.94 -7.51 4.34
CA PHE A 56 3.22 -8.79 4.97
C PHE A 56 3.03 -8.63 6.46
N ILE A 57 2.32 -9.56 7.07
CA ILE A 57 2.10 -9.55 8.52
C ILE A 57 2.34 -10.93 9.10
N LYS A 58 3.18 -10.96 10.11
CA LYS A 58 3.53 -12.18 10.84
C LYS A 58 2.79 -12.19 12.16
N MET A 59 2.08 -13.27 12.43
CA MET A 59 1.24 -13.40 13.62
C MET A 59 1.69 -14.59 14.44
N HIS A 60 1.54 -14.44 15.75
CA HIS A 60 1.77 -15.51 16.68
C HIS A 60 0.46 -16.20 16.99
N LEU A 61 0.41 -17.51 16.77
CA LEU A 61 -0.77 -18.31 17.07
C LEU A 61 -0.64 -18.86 18.49
N THR A 62 -1.10 -18.09 19.48
CA THR A 62 -0.96 -18.41 20.89
C THR A 62 -2.22 -19.03 21.50
N GLY A 63 -2.02 -19.73 22.60
CA GLY A 63 -3.07 -20.15 23.52
C GLY A 63 -3.37 -21.63 23.48
N THR A 64 -4.21 -22.03 24.44
CA THR A 64 -4.68 -23.41 24.59
C THR A 64 -5.62 -23.86 23.45
N GLN A 65 -6.04 -22.92 22.62
CA GLN A 65 -6.94 -23.16 21.49
C GLN A 65 -6.23 -22.90 20.15
N ARG A 66 -5.02 -23.40 19.99
CA ARG A 66 -4.22 -23.18 18.76
C ARG A 66 -4.98 -23.50 17.47
N GLY A 67 -5.75 -24.57 17.47
CA GLY A 67 -6.55 -24.95 16.31
C GLY A 67 -7.62 -23.93 15.97
N SER A 68 -8.29 -23.39 16.99
CA SER A 68 -9.32 -22.38 16.83
C SER A 68 -8.74 -21.04 16.34
N SER A 69 -7.64 -20.60 16.96
CA SER A 69 -6.98 -19.34 16.57
C SER A 69 -6.49 -19.39 15.13
N LYS A 70 -5.87 -20.50 14.75
CA LYS A 70 -5.38 -20.72 13.39
C LYS A 70 -6.54 -20.69 12.38
N HIS A 71 -7.62 -21.36 12.68
CA HIS A 71 -8.81 -21.39 11.83
C HIS A 71 -9.41 -19.99 11.67
N GLN A 72 -9.54 -19.25 12.77
CA GLN A 72 -10.03 -17.88 12.75
C GLN A 72 -9.17 -16.95 11.90
N VAL A 73 -7.84 -17.06 12.02
CA VAL A 73 -6.90 -16.24 11.23
C VAL A 73 -7.01 -16.61 9.75
N LEU A 74 -7.08 -17.89 9.42
CA LEU A 74 -7.25 -18.34 8.04
C LEU A 74 -8.56 -17.83 7.42
N ASP A 75 -9.63 -17.85 8.19
CA ASP A 75 -10.92 -17.31 7.74
C ASP A 75 -10.83 -15.80 7.47
N LEU A 76 -10.14 -15.07 8.34
CA LEU A 76 -9.92 -13.63 8.13
C LEU A 76 -9.08 -13.36 6.87
N ILE A 77 -8.01 -14.12 6.67
CA ILE A 77 -7.17 -13.97 5.48
C ILE A 77 -8.02 -14.20 4.23
N ASN A 78 -8.84 -15.24 4.20
CA ASN A 78 -9.73 -15.52 3.08
C ASN A 78 -10.75 -14.40 2.87
N LYS A 79 -11.34 -13.90 3.95
CA LYS A 79 -12.31 -12.80 3.89
C LYS A 79 -11.73 -11.53 3.28
N TYR A 80 -10.46 -11.25 3.57
CA TYR A 80 -9.75 -10.08 3.04
C TYR A 80 -9.03 -10.36 1.73
N GLY A 81 -9.22 -11.54 1.14
CA GLY A 81 -8.59 -11.89 -0.14
C GLY A 81 -7.09 -12.03 -0.07
N GLY A 82 -6.57 -12.32 1.10
CA GLY A 82 -5.13 -12.47 1.32
C GLY A 82 -4.60 -13.85 1.00
N LYS A 83 -3.30 -14.01 1.18
CA LYS A 83 -2.59 -15.27 0.96
C LYS A 83 -1.75 -15.63 2.17
N VAL A 84 -1.60 -16.92 2.42
CA VAL A 84 -0.64 -17.41 3.42
C VAL A 84 0.71 -17.58 2.73
N ILE A 85 1.73 -16.90 3.27
CA ILE A 85 3.09 -16.91 2.72
C ILE A 85 3.96 -17.94 3.43
N ASP A 86 3.83 -18.01 4.75
CA ASP A 86 4.60 -18.90 5.59
C ASP A 86 3.75 -19.35 6.76
N PHE A 87 4.06 -20.52 7.30
CA PHE A 87 3.19 -21.15 8.25
C PHE A 87 3.93 -22.21 9.05
N GLY A 88 3.77 -22.19 10.36
CA GLY A 88 4.31 -23.14 11.28
C GLY A 88 3.35 -23.47 12.41
N GLU A 89 3.83 -24.16 13.43
CA GLU A 89 2.98 -24.56 14.55
C GLU A 89 2.48 -23.37 15.36
N GLU A 90 3.31 -22.35 15.53
CA GLU A 90 3.01 -21.23 16.40
C GLU A 90 2.98 -19.88 15.68
N HIS A 91 3.17 -19.87 14.39
CA HIS A 91 3.20 -18.63 13.61
C HIS A 91 2.56 -18.79 12.25
N LEU A 92 2.19 -17.66 11.67
CA LEU A 92 1.67 -17.58 10.32
C LEU A 92 2.00 -16.21 9.75
N THR A 93 2.47 -16.18 8.51
CA THR A 93 2.69 -14.94 7.77
C THR A 93 1.69 -14.84 6.64
N ALA A 94 0.97 -13.72 6.58
CA ALA A 94 -0.01 -13.45 5.54
C ALA A 94 0.42 -12.28 4.67
N GLU A 95 -0.09 -12.28 3.46
CA GLU A 95 0.03 -11.19 2.50
C GLU A 95 -1.36 -10.59 2.29
N ILE A 96 -1.49 -9.28 2.50
CA ILE A 96 -2.75 -8.54 2.32
C ILE A 96 -2.50 -7.36 1.40
N THR A 97 -3.37 -7.18 0.42
CA THR A 97 -3.33 -6.04 -0.50
C THR A 97 -4.70 -5.37 -0.51
N GLY A 98 -4.70 -4.07 -0.50
CA GLY A 98 -5.92 -3.29 -0.57
C GLY A 98 -5.67 -1.83 -0.22
N ASP A 99 -6.75 -1.06 -0.15
CA ASP A 99 -6.64 0.32 0.28
C ASP A 99 -6.25 0.41 1.77
N LYS A 100 -5.93 1.60 2.20
CA LYS A 100 -5.49 1.87 3.57
C LYS A 100 -6.51 1.36 4.61
N ASP A 101 -7.78 1.58 4.37
CA ASP A 101 -8.83 1.18 5.32
C ASP A 101 -8.94 -0.34 5.44
N LYS A 102 -8.83 -1.04 4.33
CA LYS A 102 -8.84 -2.50 4.32
C LYS A 102 -7.64 -3.07 5.09
N VAL A 103 -6.45 -2.56 4.82
CA VAL A 103 -5.22 -3.00 5.49
C VAL A 103 -5.30 -2.73 6.99
N HIS A 104 -5.74 -1.53 7.40
CA HIS A 104 -5.93 -1.19 8.81
C HIS A 104 -6.98 -2.07 9.49
N SER A 105 -8.08 -2.34 8.80
CA SER A 105 -9.13 -3.22 9.33
C SER A 105 -8.61 -4.62 9.62
N PHE A 106 -7.79 -5.17 8.71
CA PHE A 106 -7.18 -6.47 8.94
C PHE A 106 -6.24 -6.45 10.14
N ILE A 107 -5.39 -5.44 10.25
CA ILE A 107 -4.47 -5.30 11.39
C ILE A 107 -5.26 -5.28 12.71
N ASP A 108 -6.33 -4.49 12.77
CA ASP A 108 -7.14 -4.38 13.99
C ASP A 108 -7.76 -5.72 14.38
N LYS A 109 -8.21 -6.49 13.40
CA LYS A 109 -8.85 -7.78 13.66
C LYS A 109 -7.88 -8.87 14.12
N VAL A 110 -6.64 -8.80 13.70
CA VAL A 110 -5.63 -9.80 14.09
C VAL A 110 -4.76 -9.38 15.26
N ARG A 111 -4.92 -8.15 15.74
CA ARG A 111 -4.12 -7.60 16.84
C ARG A 111 -4.15 -8.46 18.09
N ASP A 112 -5.32 -9.01 18.44
CA ASP A 112 -5.50 -9.83 19.63
C ASP A 112 -4.80 -11.19 19.56
N PHE A 113 -4.48 -11.67 18.37
CA PHE A 113 -3.72 -12.90 18.20
C PHE A 113 -2.21 -12.72 18.44
N GLY A 114 -1.76 -11.49 18.49
CA GLY A 114 -0.35 -11.14 18.67
C GLY A 114 0.38 -10.97 17.34
N ILE A 115 0.76 -9.73 17.04
CA ILE A 115 1.53 -9.40 15.86
C ILE A 115 3.01 -9.48 16.19
N LEU A 116 3.75 -10.35 15.49
CA LEU A 116 5.19 -10.49 15.66
C LEU A 116 5.95 -9.44 14.87
N GLU A 117 5.53 -9.19 13.63
CA GLU A 117 6.20 -8.27 12.74
C GLU A 117 5.25 -7.87 11.61
N LEU A 118 5.43 -6.68 11.11
CA LEU A 118 4.63 -6.16 10.01
C LEU A 118 5.53 -5.36 9.08
N SER A 119 5.44 -5.65 7.80
CA SER A 119 6.11 -4.89 6.75
C SER A 119 5.07 -4.46 5.73
N ARG A 120 4.96 -3.17 5.48
CA ARG A 120 3.96 -2.65 4.55
C ARG A 120 4.54 -1.55 3.69
N SER A 121 4.03 -1.47 2.47
CA SER A 121 4.34 -0.36 1.57
C SER A 121 3.55 0.88 1.98
N GLY A 122 3.95 2.03 1.48
CA GLY A 122 3.05 3.18 1.38
C GLY A 122 2.04 2.93 0.26
N ASP A 123 1.17 3.92 0.02
CA ASP A 123 0.23 3.84 -1.08
C ASP A 123 0.95 3.86 -2.43
N ILE A 124 0.53 2.98 -3.32
CA ILE A 124 0.74 3.17 -4.75
C ILE A 124 -0.57 3.67 -5.34
N ALA A 125 -0.48 4.45 -6.41
CA ALA A 125 -1.66 5.08 -7.00
C ALA A 125 -1.54 5.15 -8.51
N ILE A 126 -2.69 5.09 -9.18
CA ILE A 126 -2.79 5.24 -10.62
C ILE A 126 -4.09 5.98 -10.96
N GLY A 127 -4.04 6.87 -11.93
CA GLY A 127 -5.24 7.51 -12.44
C GLY A 127 -6.12 6.52 -13.19
N LEU A 128 -7.43 6.66 -13.05
CA LEU A 128 -8.39 5.83 -13.78
C LEU A 128 -8.53 6.34 -15.22
N GLY A 129 -9.01 5.46 -16.11
CA GLY A 129 -9.18 5.75 -17.52
C GLY A 129 -8.00 5.30 -18.36
N ALA A 130 -8.02 5.65 -19.63
CA ALA A 130 -7.05 5.16 -20.62
C ALA A 130 -5.81 6.05 -20.75
N GLU A 131 -5.81 7.25 -20.18
CA GLU A 131 -4.71 8.18 -20.33
C GLU A 131 -3.56 7.87 -19.35
N ASN A 132 -2.35 8.05 -19.83
CA ASN A 132 -1.18 8.04 -18.96
C ASN A 132 -1.13 9.38 -18.23
N THR A 133 -1.31 9.37 -16.91
CA THR A 133 -1.31 10.58 -16.09
C THR A 133 0.09 11.13 -15.85
N LEU A 134 1.13 10.35 -16.15
CA LEU A 134 2.51 10.79 -16.06
C LEU A 134 3.08 10.95 -17.48
N ARG A 135 2.71 12.02 -18.13
CA ARG A 135 3.28 12.36 -19.43
C ARG A 135 4.66 12.93 -19.21
N VAL A 136 5.67 12.13 -19.52
CA VAL A 136 7.02 12.65 -19.65
C VAL A 136 7.10 13.23 -21.06
N THR A 137 7.03 14.53 -21.16
CA THR A 137 7.30 15.18 -22.44
C THR A 137 8.82 15.19 -22.62
N ASN A 138 9.28 14.47 -23.64
CA ASN A 138 10.66 14.60 -24.11
C ASN A 138 10.78 15.93 -24.85
N ASN A 139 10.88 17.01 -24.09
CA ASN A 139 11.24 18.30 -24.64
C ASN A 139 12.76 18.41 -24.58
N PHE A 140 13.36 17.96 -25.61
CA PHE A 140 14.77 18.26 -25.86
C PHE A 140 14.86 19.33 -26.92
#